data_5f63c744e527c1377498da81ef2dad97
#
_entry.id   5f63c744e527c1377498da81ef2dad97
#
_cell.length_a   1.000
_cell.length_b   1.000
_cell.length_c   1.000
_cell.angle_alpha   90.00
_cell.angle_beta   90.00
_cell.angle_gamma   90.00
#
_symmetry.space_group_name_H-M   'P 1'
#
loop_
_entity.id
_entity.type
_entity.pdbx_description
1 polymer ?
#
loop_
_entity_poly.entity_id
_entity_poly.type
_entity_poly.pdbx_seq_one_letter_code
_entity_poly.pdbx_strand_id
1 'polypeptide(L)'
;MLRRILAAIVAGMLAGGFYVWWNFWPVNVPFLPPPKDQWEALLRERIKVPEGFAFSVFARDLGRPRLMQMTAAGDLIVSGHSSGSIMLVKGDGDGDGRSDGTMVLKDGLQLPHGLVLEGERLIVAEEHRVVSYRFDGQSLSDENILLEGLPDGGGHSSRTVKRGPDGFLYVSIGSTCNACIEDHPWRAAMIRFKEGAAATLFASGLRNTVGFDWNPETGGLYGVENGRDQLGDDVPDDEVNLIREGGHYGWPFVHGRDVMDPDLAASKLASLTVTAMAHGLGAHVAPLSITFLRHQADRSLNGSALVAEHGSWNRNEKSGYRLMRLTFEGETIGEEEFLTGCEANEEVICRPVDILEAPDGTLFVSDDYTGAVYRVGRGG
;
A
#
# COMPACT_ATOMS: atom_id res chain seq x y z
N MET A 1 -21.92 38.84 28.25
CA MET A 1 -21.59 37.40 28.31
C MET A 1 -21.39 36.81 26.90
N LEU A 2 -22.34 36.94 26.01
CA LEU A 2 -22.32 36.38 24.65
C LEU A 2 -21.08 36.80 23.83
N ARG A 3 -20.69 38.08 23.84
CA ARG A 3 -19.50 38.59 23.13
C ARG A 3 -18.17 37.97 23.65
N ARG A 4 -18.07 37.66 24.94
CA ARG A 4 -16.86 37.01 25.50
C ARG A 4 -16.80 35.53 25.14
N ILE A 5 -17.94 34.86 25.05
CA ILE A 5 -18.03 33.47 24.61
C ILE A 5 -17.66 33.37 23.11
N LEU A 6 -18.19 34.27 22.27
CA LEU A 6 -17.87 34.32 20.86
C LEU A 6 -16.37 34.59 20.61
N ALA A 7 -15.79 35.54 21.38
CA ALA A 7 -14.35 35.83 21.30
C ALA A 7 -13.49 34.63 21.72
N ALA A 8 -13.88 33.87 22.74
CA ALA A 8 -13.16 32.66 23.15
C ALA A 8 -13.25 31.54 22.12
N ILE A 9 -14.43 31.36 21.47
CA ILE A 9 -14.60 30.40 20.37
C ILE A 9 -13.73 30.77 19.16
N VAL A 10 -13.72 32.04 18.75
CA VAL A 10 -12.90 32.53 17.64
C VAL A 10 -11.42 32.39 17.97
N ALA A 11 -11.00 32.74 19.18
CA ALA A 11 -9.60 32.54 19.61
C ALA A 11 -9.20 31.05 19.63
N GLY A 12 -10.09 30.18 20.09
CA GLY A 12 -9.87 28.71 20.03
C GLY A 12 -9.76 28.16 18.60
N MET A 13 -10.60 28.64 17.69
CA MET A 13 -10.53 28.26 16.27
C MET A 13 -9.26 28.78 15.59
N LEU A 14 -8.82 30.02 15.89
CA LEU A 14 -7.59 30.58 15.38
C LEU A 14 -6.35 29.87 15.93
N ALA A 15 -6.34 29.54 17.23
CA ALA A 15 -5.25 28.76 17.84
C ALA A 15 -5.20 27.34 17.30
N GLY A 16 -6.34 26.68 17.12
CA GLY A 16 -6.44 25.37 16.50
C GLY A 16 -6.01 25.39 15.03
N GLY A 17 -6.45 26.39 14.27
CA GLY A 17 -6.03 26.58 12.87
C GLY A 17 -4.53 26.86 12.75
N PHE A 18 -3.96 27.69 13.64
CA PHE A 18 -2.52 27.94 13.68
C PHE A 18 -1.72 26.69 14.07
N TYR A 19 -2.22 25.89 15.05
CA TYR A 19 -1.59 24.63 15.43
C TYR A 19 -1.55 23.64 14.26
N VAL A 20 -2.67 23.48 13.54
CA VAL A 20 -2.73 22.62 12.35
C VAL A 20 -1.80 23.14 11.26
N TRP A 21 -1.84 24.44 10.97
CA TRP A 21 -0.95 25.07 9.99
C TRP A 21 0.52 24.87 10.36
N TRP A 22 0.89 25.09 11.63
CA TRP A 22 2.28 24.99 12.06
C TRP A 22 2.82 23.55 12.05
N ASN A 23 1.97 22.56 12.40
CA ASN A 23 2.44 21.17 12.58
C ASN A 23 2.21 20.29 11.35
N PHE A 24 1.33 20.66 10.44
CA PHE A 24 0.93 19.80 9.31
C PHE A 24 1.11 20.46 7.94
N TRP A 25 1.48 21.72 7.88
CA TRP A 25 1.70 22.41 6.59
C TRP A 25 3.02 21.95 5.92
N PRO A 26 3.05 21.77 4.58
CA PRO A 26 1.91 21.90 3.68
C PRO A 26 0.99 20.67 3.72
N VAL A 27 -0.32 20.87 3.55
CA VAL A 27 -1.33 19.80 3.43
C VAL A 27 -2.08 19.99 2.13
N ASN A 28 -1.97 19.04 1.23
CA ASN A 28 -2.61 19.05 -0.09
C ASN A 28 -3.32 17.72 -0.38
N VAL A 29 -4.25 17.34 0.50
CA VAL A 29 -5.02 16.10 0.41
C VAL A 29 -6.17 16.26 -0.59
N PRO A 30 -6.40 15.31 -1.50
CA PRO A 30 -7.63 15.27 -2.26
C PRO A 30 -8.78 14.81 -1.34
N PHE A 31 -9.68 15.74 -0.98
CA PHE A 31 -10.72 15.47 0.02
C PHE A 31 -11.89 14.66 -0.53
N LEU A 32 -12.30 14.91 -1.75
CA LEU A 32 -13.48 14.29 -2.35
C LEU A 32 -13.16 13.75 -3.74
N PRO A 33 -13.58 12.50 -4.03
CA PRO A 33 -13.48 11.98 -5.38
C PRO A 33 -14.39 12.76 -6.35
N PRO A 34 -14.11 12.69 -7.65
CA PRO A 34 -14.98 13.26 -8.67
C PRO A 34 -16.42 12.76 -8.56
N PRO A 35 -17.42 13.55 -9.00
CA PRO A 35 -18.80 13.10 -9.05
C PRO A 35 -18.95 11.80 -9.84
N LYS A 36 -19.71 10.83 -9.32
CA LYS A 36 -19.81 9.48 -9.91
C LYS A 36 -20.29 9.48 -11.36
N ASP A 37 -21.11 10.43 -11.75
CA ASP A 37 -21.64 10.59 -13.12
C ASP A 37 -20.59 11.10 -14.12
N GLN A 38 -19.52 11.72 -13.68
CA GLN A 38 -18.44 12.28 -14.50
C GLN A 38 -17.14 11.47 -14.45
N TRP A 39 -16.94 10.74 -13.37
CA TRP A 39 -15.69 10.07 -13.04
C TRP A 39 -15.19 9.10 -14.13
N GLU A 40 -16.02 8.19 -14.64
CA GLU A 40 -15.60 7.25 -15.68
C GLU A 40 -15.24 7.95 -17.01
N ALA A 41 -15.88 9.08 -17.32
CA ALA A 41 -15.52 9.88 -18.48
C ALA A 41 -14.15 10.51 -18.31
N LEU A 42 -13.86 11.07 -17.13
CA LEU A 42 -12.55 11.63 -16.78
C LEU A 42 -11.45 10.57 -16.83
N LEU A 43 -11.71 9.36 -16.31
CA LEU A 43 -10.76 8.26 -16.40
C LEU A 43 -10.43 7.91 -17.86
N ARG A 44 -11.43 7.77 -18.72
CA ARG A 44 -11.23 7.47 -20.16
C ARG A 44 -10.46 8.56 -20.89
N GLU A 45 -10.65 9.81 -20.52
CA GLU A 45 -9.97 10.95 -21.10
C GLU A 45 -8.51 11.07 -20.65
N ARG A 46 -8.25 10.85 -19.34
CA ARG A 46 -6.98 11.22 -18.71
C ARG A 46 -6.02 10.06 -18.54
N ILE A 47 -6.53 8.83 -18.29
CA ILE A 47 -5.65 7.70 -18.03
C ILE A 47 -4.88 7.31 -19.27
N LYS A 48 -3.57 7.17 -19.11
CA LYS A 48 -2.64 6.69 -20.13
C LYS A 48 -1.95 5.43 -19.63
N VAL A 49 -1.85 4.45 -20.49
CA VAL A 49 -1.13 3.18 -20.29
C VAL A 49 -0.21 2.94 -21.48
N PRO A 50 0.81 2.08 -21.39
CA PRO A 50 1.70 1.77 -22.49
C PRO A 50 0.96 1.24 -23.72
N GLU A 51 1.57 1.38 -24.88
CA GLU A 51 1.06 0.83 -26.14
C GLU A 51 0.79 -0.68 -26.01
N GLY A 52 -0.33 -1.14 -26.51
CA GLY A 52 -0.77 -2.54 -26.42
C GLY A 52 -1.56 -2.87 -25.15
N PHE A 53 -1.71 -1.92 -24.20
CA PHE A 53 -2.61 -2.05 -23.06
C PHE A 53 -3.88 -1.22 -23.23
N ALA A 54 -4.95 -1.68 -22.60
CA ALA A 54 -6.22 -0.96 -22.47
C ALA A 54 -6.60 -0.87 -20.99
N PHE A 55 -7.16 0.28 -20.59
CA PHE A 55 -7.64 0.56 -19.25
C PHE A 55 -9.17 0.56 -19.21
N SER A 56 -9.76 -0.05 -18.19
CA SER A 56 -11.20 0.00 -17.93
C SER A 56 -11.50 -0.07 -16.43
N VAL A 57 -12.72 0.35 -16.05
CA VAL A 57 -13.27 0.15 -14.70
C VAL A 57 -13.86 -1.26 -14.66
N PHE A 58 -13.29 -2.12 -13.80
CA PHE A 58 -13.74 -3.50 -13.62
C PHE A 58 -14.87 -3.59 -12.59
N ALA A 59 -14.68 -2.99 -11.41
CA ALA A 59 -15.68 -2.97 -10.35
C ALA A 59 -15.71 -1.59 -9.67
N ARG A 60 -16.84 -1.27 -9.04
CA ARG A 60 -17.06 0.00 -8.35
C ARG A 60 -17.93 -0.19 -7.10
N ASP A 61 -18.06 0.89 -6.32
CA ASP A 61 -18.85 0.90 -5.08
C ASP A 61 -18.34 -0.06 -4.01
N LEU A 62 -17.03 -0.32 -4.00
CA LEU A 62 -16.34 -1.22 -3.06
C LEU A 62 -15.94 -0.52 -1.75
N GLY A 63 -16.36 0.74 -1.55
CA GLY A 63 -15.92 1.52 -0.40
C GLY A 63 -14.45 1.93 -0.51
N ARG A 64 -13.59 1.36 0.31
CA ARG A 64 -12.12 1.62 0.28
C ARG A 64 -11.37 0.29 0.11
N PRO A 65 -11.35 -0.26 -1.11
CA PRO A 65 -10.66 -1.52 -1.40
C PRO A 65 -9.15 -1.36 -1.21
N ARG A 66 -8.52 -2.39 -0.66
CA ARG A 66 -7.08 -2.40 -0.42
C ARG A 66 -6.43 -3.54 -1.18
N LEU A 67 -5.97 -4.60 -0.51
CA LEU A 67 -5.26 -5.70 -1.15
C LEU A 67 -6.22 -6.71 -1.78
N MET A 68 -5.77 -7.35 -2.84
CA MET A 68 -6.55 -8.27 -3.66
C MET A 68 -5.88 -9.63 -3.78
N GLN A 69 -6.69 -10.69 -3.91
CA GLN A 69 -6.27 -12.03 -4.31
C GLN A 69 -7.22 -12.57 -5.36
N MET A 70 -6.71 -13.28 -6.37
CA MET A 70 -7.55 -13.91 -7.38
C MET A 70 -7.87 -15.35 -7.00
N THR A 71 -9.12 -15.75 -7.13
CA THR A 71 -9.56 -17.13 -6.97
C THR A 71 -9.29 -17.94 -8.24
N ALA A 72 -9.32 -19.27 -8.13
CA ALA A 72 -9.21 -20.13 -9.31
C ALA A 72 -10.35 -19.96 -10.31
N ALA A 73 -11.48 -19.39 -9.87
CA ALA A 73 -12.64 -19.07 -10.74
C ALA A 73 -12.50 -17.71 -11.46
N GLY A 74 -11.46 -16.92 -11.17
CA GLY A 74 -11.27 -15.58 -11.72
C GLY A 74 -11.98 -14.46 -10.93
N ASP A 75 -12.61 -14.78 -9.81
CA ASP A 75 -13.15 -13.78 -8.88
C ASP A 75 -12.01 -13.11 -8.10
N LEU A 76 -12.22 -11.88 -7.60
CA LEU A 76 -11.26 -11.21 -6.72
C LEU A 76 -11.76 -11.20 -5.27
N ILE A 77 -10.93 -11.65 -4.34
CA ILE A 77 -11.12 -11.41 -2.91
C ILE A 77 -10.44 -10.08 -2.58
N VAL A 78 -11.17 -9.15 -1.98
CA VAL A 78 -10.71 -7.77 -1.74
C VAL A 78 -10.87 -7.43 -0.26
N SER A 79 -9.81 -6.91 0.37
CA SER A 79 -9.90 -6.38 1.72
C SER A 79 -10.43 -4.95 1.72
N GLY A 80 -11.39 -4.68 2.61
CA GLY A 80 -11.92 -3.35 2.90
C GLY A 80 -11.43 -2.89 4.27
N HIS A 81 -10.27 -2.23 4.30
CA HIS A 81 -9.58 -1.89 5.55
C HIS A 81 -10.47 -1.09 6.50
N SER A 82 -11.01 0.03 6.06
CA SER A 82 -11.84 0.91 6.90
C SER A 82 -13.26 0.36 7.16
N SER A 83 -13.78 -0.50 6.28
CA SER A 83 -15.09 -1.13 6.46
C SER A 83 -15.04 -2.36 7.37
N GLY A 84 -13.84 -2.87 7.65
CA GLY A 84 -13.68 -4.12 8.42
C GLY A 84 -14.21 -5.34 7.69
N SER A 85 -14.18 -5.36 6.36
CA SER A 85 -14.81 -6.41 5.56
C SER A 85 -13.84 -7.09 4.59
N ILE A 86 -14.16 -8.32 4.23
CA ILE A 86 -13.62 -9.03 3.07
C ILE A 86 -14.75 -9.20 2.05
N MET A 87 -14.49 -8.80 0.83
CA MET A 87 -15.46 -8.82 -0.28
C MET A 87 -15.02 -9.83 -1.34
N LEU A 88 -15.99 -10.41 -2.04
CA LEU A 88 -15.79 -11.15 -3.28
C LEU A 88 -16.37 -10.33 -4.42
N VAL A 89 -15.52 -9.93 -5.34
CA VAL A 89 -15.85 -9.24 -6.58
C VAL A 89 -15.84 -10.32 -7.67
N LYS A 90 -17.00 -10.59 -8.25
CA LYS A 90 -17.16 -11.64 -9.25
C LYS A 90 -16.36 -11.34 -10.50
N GLY A 91 -15.90 -12.40 -11.18
CA GLY A 91 -15.29 -12.29 -12.49
C GLY A 91 -16.23 -11.69 -13.53
N ASP A 92 -15.74 -11.55 -14.76
CA ASP A 92 -16.46 -11.08 -15.93
C ASP A 92 -16.96 -12.32 -16.71
N GLY A 93 -18.09 -12.88 -16.29
CA GLY A 93 -18.64 -14.10 -16.86
C GLY A 93 -19.42 -13.87 -18.14
N ASP A 94 -19.99 -12.68 -18.35
CA ASP A 94 -20.72 -12.32 -19.55
C ASP A 94 -19.85 -11.66 -20.64
N GLY A 95 -18.59 -11.31 -20.30
CA GLY A 95 -17.61 -10.80 -21.25
C GLY A 95 -17.77 -9.31 -21.59
N ASP A 96 -18.45 -8.53 -20.74
CA ASP A 96 -18.64 -7.09 -20.97
C ASP A 96 -17.45 -6.23 -20.46
N GLY A 97 -16.46 -6.85 -19.84
CA GLY A 97 -15.27 -6.23 -19.28
C GLY A 97 -15.43 -5.73 -17.85
N ARG A 98 -16.55 -6.04 -17.20
CA ARG A 98 -16.89 -5.64 -15.84
C ARG A 98 -17.14 -6.85 -14.95
N SER A 99 -17.13 -6.60 -13.66
CA SER A 99 -17.49 -7.61 -12.66
C SER A 99 -19.00 -7.88 -12.67
N ASP A 100 -19.40 -9.15 -12.60
CA ASP A 100 -20.79 -9.61 -12.49
C ASP A 100 -21.44 -9.32 -11.14
N GLY A 101 -20.74 -8.63 -10.24
CA GLY A 101 -21.28 -8.22 -8.94
C GLY A 101 -20.30 -8.37 -7.79
N THR A 102 -20.76 -7.96 -6.62
CA THR A 102 -19.96 -7.97 -5.39
C THR A 102 -20.78 -8.49 -4.22
N MET A 103 -20.15 -9.28 -3.35
CA MET A 103 -20.74 -9.74 -2.10
C MET A 103 -19.75 -9.62 -0.95
N VAL A 104 -20.26 -9.40 0.27
CA VAL A 104 -19.45 -9.44 1.48
C VAL A 104 -19.29 -10.89 1.92
N LEU A 105 -18.04 -11.37 2.01
CA LEU A 105 -17.71 -12.70 2.54
C LEU A 105 -17.67 -12.71 4.07
N LYS A 106 -17.15 -11.62 4.66
CA LYS A 106 -17.04 -11.45 6.12
C LYS A 106 -16.98 -9.97 6.46
N ASP A 107 -17.56 -9.60 7.58
CA ASP A 107 -17.51 -8.27 8.19
C ASP A 107 -17.08 -8.34 9.66
N GLY A 108 -16.97 -7.18 10.30
CA GLY A 108 -16.61 -7.07 11.71
C GLY A 108 -15.14 -7.37 12.02
N LEU A 109 -14.27 -7.37 11.03
CA LEU A 109 -12.82 -7.52 11.18
C LEU A 109 -12.17 -6.20 11.61
N GLN A 110 -11.07 -6.26 12.36
CA GLN A 110 -10.34 -5.07 12.77
C GLN A 110 -9.29 -4.69 11.73
N LEU A 111 -9.62 -3.70 10.89
CA LEU A 111 -8.73 -3.13 9.88
C LEU A 111 -8.03 -4.20 9.02
N PRO A 112 -8.77 -5.14 8.38
CA PRO A 112 -8.18 -6.20 7.55
C PRO A 112 -7.46 -5.58 6.37
N HIS A 113 -6.24 -6.07 6.07
CA HIS A 113 -5.43 -5.52 4.99
C HIS A 113 -4.79 -6.61 4.13
N GLY A 114 -3.76 -7.30 4.63
CA GLY A 114 -3.04 -8.34 3.90
C GLY A 114 -3.88 -9.59 3.68
N LEU A 115 -3.79 -10.16 2.47
CA LEU A 115 -4.50 -11.36 2.05
C LEU A 115 -3.54 -12.36 1.42
N VAL A 116 -3.70 -13.64 1.72
CA VAL A 116 -3.04 -14.76 1.02
C VAL A 116 -4.07 -15.85 0.78
N LEU A 117 -4.29 -16.23 -0.48
CA LEU A 117 -5.18 -17.32 -0.85
C LEU A 117 -4.38 -18.55 -1.26
N GLU A 118 -4.58 -19.66 -0.55
CA GLU A 118 -3.90 -20.96 -0.76
C GLU A 118 -4.97 -22.06 -0.97
N GLY A 119 -5.34 -22.28 -2.21
CA GLY A 119 -6.46 -23.19 -2.53
C GLY A 119 -7.77 -22.72 -1.90
N GLU A 120 -8.35 -23.52 -0.99
CA GLU A 120 -9.56 -23.18 -0.23
C GLU A 120 -9.27 -22.45 1.09
N ARG A 121 -8.07 -21.94 1.30
CA ARG A 121 -7.69 -21.28 2.54
C ARG A 121 -7.35 -19.84 2.29
N LEU A 122 -8.09 -18.91 2.92
CA LEU A 122 -7.78 -17.48 2.93
C LEU A 122 -7.12 -17.12 4.26
N ILE A 123 -5.93 -16.54 4.19
CA ILE A 123 -5.23 -15.94 5.33
C ILE A 123 -5.45 -14.42 5.26
N VAL A 124 -5.81 -13.82 6.38
CA VAL A 124 -6.09 -12.38 6.53
C VAL A 124 -5.22 -11.83 7.65
N ALA A 125 -4.51 -10.74 7.36
CA ALA A 125 -3.87 -9.95 8.41
C ALA A 125 -4.81 -8.81 8.82
N GLU A 126 -5.21 -8.83 10.08
CA GLU A 126 -5.87 -7.74 10.79
C GLU A 126 -4.81 -6.91 11.54
N GLU A 127 -5.15 -5.76 12.06
CA GLU A 127 -4.20 -4.91 12.77
C GLU A 127 -3.49 -5.62 13.93
N HIS A 128 -4.20 -6.48 14.68
CA HIS A 128 -3.74 -7.11 15.93
C HIS A 128 -3.44 -8.61 15.81
N ARG A 129 -3.77 -9.26 14.67
CA ARG A 129 -3.61 -10.72 14.49
C ARG A 129 -3.50 -11.12 13.02
N VAL A 130 -3.04 -12.35 12.78
CA VAL A 130 -3.17 -13.04 11.50
C VAL A 130 -4.09 -14.24 11.69
N VAL A 131 -5.10 -14.36 10.86
CA VAL A 131 -6.14 -15.40 10.95
C VAL A 131 -6.32 -16.09 9.61
N SER A 132 -6.71 -17.35 9.60
CA SER A 132 -7.11 -18.04 8.38
C SER A 132 -8.56 -18.53 8.46
N TYR A 133 -9.18 -18.58 7.28
CA TYR A 133 -10.54 -19.06 7.05
C TYR A 133 -10.52 -20.13 5.97
N ARG A 134 -11.47 -21.05 6.02
CA ARG A 134 -11.82 -21.87 4.88
C ARG A 134 -12.70 -21.04 3.93
N PHE A 135 -12.32 -21.01 2.67
CA PHE A 135 -13.05 -20.36 1.58
C PHE A 135 -13.62 -21.43 0.65
N ASP A 136 -14.94 -21.47 0.49
CA ASP A 136 -15.65 -22.44 -0.35
C ASP A 136 -16.07 -21.88 -1.72
N GLY A 137 -15.61 -20.69 -2.08
CA GLY A 137 -16.00 -19.95 -3.29
C GLY A 137 -17.12 -18.94 -3.06
N GLN A 138 -17.82 -18.97 -1.92
CA GLN A 138 -18.95 -18.07 -1.61
C GLN A 138 -18.98 -17.58 -0.17
N SER A 139 -18.30 -18.26 0.75
CA SER A 139 -18.30 -17.92 2.17
C SER A 139 -16.96 -18.20 2.84
N LEU A 140 -16.76 -17.59 4.01
CA LEU A 140 -15.63 -17.84 4.90
C LEU A 140 -16.13 -18.53 6.19
N SER A 141 -15.53 -19.66 6.51
CA SER A 141 -15.82 -20.46 7.72
C SER A 141 -14.53 -20.89 8.41
N ASP A 142 -14.65 -21.64 9.49
CA ASP A 142 -13.55 -22.29 10.19
C ASP A 142 -12.40 -21.35 10.53
N GLU A 143 -12.72 -20.24 11.25
CA GLU A 143 -11.74 -19.26 11.70
C GLU A 143 -10.67 -19.93 12.56
N ASN A 144 -9.40 -19.77 12.20
CA ASN A 144 -8.26 -20.26 12.94
C ASN A 144 -7.18 -19.17 13.07
N ILE A 145 -6.81 -18.84 14.31
CA ILE A 145 -5.81 -17.82 14.59
C ILE A 145 -4.41 -18.41 14.36
N LEU A 146 -3.63 -17.76 13.50
CA LEU A 146 -2.27 -18.17 13.16
C LEU A 146 -1.20 -17.42 13.97
N LEU A 147 -1.48 -16.17 14.31
CA LEU A 147 -0.60 -15.31 15.12
C LEU A 147 -1.45 -14.25 15.81
N GLU A 148 -1.30 -14.14 17.13
CA GLU A 148 -1.90 -13.08 17.96
C GLU A 148 -0.84 -12.11 18.49
N GLY A 149 -1.32 -10.98 19.01
CA GLY A 149 -0.47 -10.03 19.72
C GLY A 149 0.42 -9.20 18.79
N LEU A 150 -0.01 -8.96 17.56
CA LEU A 150 0.60 -7.91 16.76
C LEU A 150 0.34 -6.56 17.45
N PRO A 151 1.35 -5.69 17.56
CA PRO A 151 1.16 -4.38 18.18
C PRO A 151 0.15 -3.57 17.37
N ASP A 152 -0.91 -3.08 18.00
CA ASP A 152 -2.02 -2.33 17.41
C ASP A 152 -1.97 -0.83 17.80
N GLY A 153 -2.86 -0.02 17.20
CA GLY A 153 -2.92 1.42 17.39
C GLY A 153 -1.78 2.19 16.70
N GLY A 154 -1.82 3.50 16.82
CA GLY A 154 -0.86 4.41 16.18
C GLY A 154 -1.22 4.83 14.76
N GLY A 155 -0.27 5.46 14.07
CA GLY A 155 -0.53 6.09 12.76
C GLY A 155 -0.61 5.11 11.59
N HIS A 156 0.07 3.96 11.68
CA HIS A 156 0.16 2.99 10.58
C HIS A 156 -0.46 1.65 10.99
N SER A 157 -1.73 1.46 10.62
CA SER A 157 -2.55 0.30 10.99
C SER A 157 -2.54 -0.84 9.98
N SER A 158 -2.02 -0.64 8.78
CA SER A 158 -1.93 -1.69 7.74
C SER A 158 -0.99 -2.82 8.17
N ARG A 159 -1.41 -4.06 7.94
CA ARG A 159 -0.60 -5.27 8.10
C ARG A 159 -0.64 -6.04 6.80
N THR A 160 0.44 -6.00 6.04
CA THR A 160 0.53 -6.81 4.82
C THR A 160 1.14 -8.14 5.17
N VAL A 161 0.48 -9.22 4.77
CA VAL A 161 0.97 -10.59 4.91
C VAL A 161 1.18 -11.21 3.54
N LYS A 162 2.31 -11.86 3.34
CA LYS A 162 2.58 -12.69 2.14
C LYS A 162 3.34 -13.96 2.52
N ARG A 163 3.14 -15.03 1.74
CA ARG A 163 3.92 -16.27 1.87
C ARG A 163 5.22 -16.14 1.09
N GLY A 164 6.34 -16.33 1.79
CA GLY A 164 7.66 -16.35 1.15
C GLY A 164 7.95 -17.68 0.45
N PRO A 165 8.91 -17.69 -0.49
CA PRO A 165 9.33 -18.90 -1.19
C PRO A 165 9.95 -19.96 -0.25
N ASP A 166 10.38 -19.56 0.94
CA ASP A 166 10.88 -20.41 2.03
C ASP A 166 9.78 -21.01 2.91
N GLY A 167 8.50 -20.70 2.59
CA GLY A 167 7.32 -21.18 3.28
C GLY A 167 6.99 -20.45 4.59
N PHE A 168 7.70 -19.37 4.95
CA PHE A 168 7.30 -18.49 6.05
C PHE A 168 6.18 -17.55 5.61
N LEU A 169 5.34 -17.14 6.55
CA LEU A 169 4.50 -15.97 6.42
C LEU A 169 5.30 -14.75 6.91
N TYR A 170 5.38 -13.74 6.07
CA TYR A 170 6.01 -12.45 6.37
C TYR A 170 4.92 -11.42 6.64
N VAL A 171 5.10 -10.60 7.67
CA VAL A 171 4.16 -9.54 8.03
C VAL A 171 4.92 -8.23 8.20
N SER A 172 4.52 -7.19 7.46
CA SER A 172 5.01 -5.83 7.68
C SER A 172 4.14 -5.10 8.71
N ILE A 173 4.77 -4.34 9.59
CA ILE A 173 4.13 -3.64 10.70
C ILE A 173 4.70 -2.22 10.77
N GLY A 174 3.88 -1.23 10.44
CA GLY A 174 4.31 0.16 10.44
C GLY A 174 4.51 0.75 11.85
N SER A 175 5.12 1.93 11.90
CA SER A 175 5.36 2.68 13.13
C SER A 175 4.09 3.23 13.77
N THR A 176 4.14 3.59 15.04
CA THR A 176 3.04 4.26 15.72
C THR A 176 2.96 5.75 15.39
N CYS A 177 4.03 6.34 14.92
CA CYS A 177 4.22 7.78 14.77
C CYS A 177 4.96 8.13 13.47
N ASN A 178 5.04 9.43 13.18
CA ASN A 178 5.82 9.94 12.05
C ASN A 178 7.33 9.68 12.23
N ALA A 179 7.87 10.04 13.39
CA ALA A 179 9.24 9.72 13.82
C ALA A 179 9.30 9.66 15.35
N CYS A 180 9.63 8.52 15.93
CA CYS A 180 9.81 8.29 17.37
C CYS A 180 10.59 7.02 17.63
N ILE A 181 11.05 6.85 18.84
CA ILE A 181 11.57 5.57 19.31
C ILE A 181 10.38 4.69 19.67
N GLU A 182 10.27 3.55 19.05
CA GLU A 182 9.19 2.58 19.32
C GLU A 182 9.49 1.75 20.57
N ASP A 183 8.44 1.53 21.38
CA ASP A 183 8.53 0.68 22.56
C ASP A 183 8.46 -0.82 22.23
N HIS A 184 7.82 -1.19 21.11
CA HIS A 184 7.65 -2.57 20.70
C HIS A 184 8.57 -2.94 19.53
N PRO A 185 9.39 -4.02 19.62
CA PRO A 185 10.39 -4.35 18.60
C PRO A 185 9.82 -4.75 17.24
N TRP A 186 8.53 -5.05 17.16
CA TRP A 186 7.85 -5.37 15.89
C TRP A 186 7.25 -4.13 15.21
N ARG A 187 7.32 -2.95 15.82
CA ARG A 187 6.94 -1.69 15.15
C ARG A 187 8.04 -1.24 14.20
N ALA A 188 7.64 -0.59 13.11
CA ALA A 188 8.55 -0.17 12.04
C ALA A 188 9.47 -1.31 11.59
N ALA A 189 8.85 -2.48 11.31
CA ALA A 189 9.57 -3.72 11.14
C ALA A 189 8.82 -4.72 10.24
N MET A 190 9.54 -5.73 9.81
CA MET A 190 9.00 -6.95 9.21
C MET A 190 9.31 -8.12 10.11
N ILE A 191 8.30 -8.92 10.40
CA ILE A 191 8.44 -10.21 11.10
C ILE A 191 8.14 -11.37 10.15
N ARG A 192 8.59 -12.57 10.53
CA ARG A 192 8.19 -13.80 9.85
C ARG A 192 7.88 -14.92 10.83
N PHE A 193 7.02 -15.84 10.43
CA PHE A 193 6.70 -17.02 11.24
C PHE A 193 6.28 -18.21 10.36
N LYS A 194 6.40 -19.41 10.91
CA LYS A 194 5.70 -20.60 10.43
C LYS A 194 4.52 -20.89 11.32
N GLU A 195 3.48 -21.48 10.78
CA GLU A 195 2.29 -21.85 11.54
C GLU A 195 2.66 -22.75 12.71
N GLY A 196 2.13 -22.44 13.89
CA GLY A 196 2.42 -23.15 15.12
C GLY A 196 3.77 -22.82 15.76
N ALA A 197 4.55 -21.89 15.19
CA ALA A 197 5.81 -21.42 15.74
C ALA A 197 5.76 -19.93 16.12
N ALA A 198 6.63 -19.54 17.04
CA ALA A 198 6.77 -18.13 17.42
C ALA A 198 7.25 -17.29 16.24
N ALA A 199 6.73 -16.06 16.13
CA ALA A 199 7.20 -15.08 15.16
C ALA A 199 8.58 -14.55 15.56
N THR A 200 9.40 -14.24 14.56
CA THR A 200 10.73 -13.67 14.71
C THR A 200 10.84 -12.36 13.94
N LEU A 201 11.61 -11.42 14.48
CA LEU A 201 11.99 -10.19 13.78
C LEU A 201 12.83 -10.58 12.56
N PHE A 202 12.44 -10.11 11.38
CA PHE A 202 13.17 -10.33 10.14
C PHE A 202 14.03 -9.12 9.77
N ALA A 203 13.43 -7.91 9.80
CA ALA A 203 14.10 -6.64 9.51
C ALA A 203 13.46 -5.51 10.32
N SER A 204 14.19 -4.43 10.55
CA SER A 204 13.76 -3.30 11.37
C SER A 204 14.16 -1.95 10.76
N GLY A 205 13.70 -0.85 11.35
CA GLY A 205 13.95 0.49 10.83
C GLY A 205 13.18 0.77 9.53
N LEU A 206 12.07 0.10 9.34
CA LEU A 206 11.13 0.19 8.23
C LEU A 206 9.89 0.94 8.71
N ARG A 207 9.84 2.27 8.50
CA ARG A 207 8.79 3.13 9.06
C ARG A 207 7.38 2.65 8.72
N ASN A 208 7.11 2.40 7.45
CA ASN A 208 5.81 1.95 6.96
C ASN A 208 5.94 1.25 5.61
N THR A 209 6.55 0.07 5.62
CA THR A 209 6.58 -0.81 4.44
C THR A 209 5.20 -1.41 4.24
N VAL A 210 4.44 -0.92 3.25
CA VAL A 210 3.07 -1.40 2.99
C VAL A 210 3.08 -2.55 2.01
N GLY A 211 3.71 -2.39 0.85
CA GLY A 211 3.83 -3.44 -0.17
C GLY A 211 5.21 -4.09 -0.18
N PHE A 212 5.25 -5.39 -0.42
CA PHE A 212 6.49 -6.12 -0.66
C PHE A 212 6.25 -7.36 -1.53
N ASP A 213 7.25 -7.75 -2.32
CA ASP A 213 7.18 -8.95 -3.17
C ASP A 213 8.60 -9.47 -3.44
N TRP A 214 8.71 -10.70 -3.91
CA TRP A 214 9.97 -11.34 -4.27
C TRP A 214 10.23 -11.21 -5.76
N ASN A 215 11.43 -10.72 -6.10
CA ASN A 215 11.92 -10.75 -7.47
C ASN A 215 12.02 -12.21 -7.95
N PRO A 216 11.30 -12.60 -9.01
CA PRO A 216 11.24 -13.99 -9.46
C PRO A 216 12.56 -14.52 -10.03
N GLU A 217 13.48 -13.64 -10.42
CA GLU A 217 14.76 -14.03 -11.02
C GLU A 217 15.84 -14.20 -9.96
N THR A 218 15.86 -13.33 -8.95
CA THR A 218 16.92 -13.30 -7.92
C THR A 218 16.50 -13.91 -6.60
N GLY A 219 15.18 -14.02 -6.35
CA GLY A 219 14.62 -14.41 -5.05
C GLY A 219 14.72 -13.30 -3.99
N GLY A 220 15.23 -12.12 -4.33
CA GLY A 220 15.34 -10.98 -3.43
C GLY A 220 13.97 -10.45 -3.00
N LEU A 221 13.80 -10.20 -1.71
CA LEU A 221 12.59 -9.57 -1.15
C LEU A 221 12.71 -8.05 -1.26
N TYR A 222 11.82 -7.43 -2.02
CA TYR A 222 11.75 -5.99 -2.16
C TYR A 222 10.49 -5.45 -1.47
N GLY A 223 10.62 -4.34 -0.76
CA GLY A 223 9.52 -3.62 -0.13
C GLY A 223 9.53 -2.16 -0.52
N VAL A 224 8.34 -1.56 -0.57
CA VAL A 224 8.16 -0.12 -0.76
C VAL A 224 7.80 0.54 0.56
N GLU A 225 8.50 1.62 0.86
CA GLU A 225 8.53 2.29 2.16
C GLU A 225 8.02 3.72 2.04
N ASN A 226 7.09 4.10 2.91
CA ASN A 226 6.66 5.48 3.05
C ASN A 226 7.59 6.24 4.01
N GLY A 227 8.30 7.23 3.51
CA GLY A 227 9.25 8.06 4.26
C GLY A 227 8.59 8.94 5.32
N ARG A 228 9.43 9.62 6.13
CA ARG A 228 8.98 10.56 7.15
C ARG A 228 8.34 11.80 6.52
N ASP A 229 7.20 12.22 7.05
CA ASP A 229 6.55 13.49 6.67
C ASP A 229 7.22 14.69 7.36
N GLN A 230 6.94 15.90 6.84
CA GLN A 230 7.26 17.20 7.45
C GLN A 230 8.75 17.55 7.47
N LEU A 231 9.53 17.07 6.51
CA LEU A 231 10.90 17.51 6.27
C LEU A 231 11.04 18.44 5.05
N GLY A 232 9.94 18.75 4.39
CA GLY A 232 9.87 19.57 3.16
C GLY A 232 9.30 18.79 1.99
N ASP A 233 9.12 19.46 0.85
CA ASP A 233 8.46 18.88 -0.33
C ASP A 233 9.29 17.78 -1.01
N ASP A 234 10.62 17.90 -0.97
CA ASP A 234 11.53 17.08 -1.75
C ASP A 234 12.37 16.13 -0.88
N VAL A 235 12.07 16.01 0.42
CA VAL A 235 12.84 15.22 1.38
C VAL A 235 11.93 14.60 2.44
N PRO A 236 12.17 13.34 2.84
CA PRO A 236 13.03 12.33 2.23
C PRO A 236 12.35 11.66 1.05
N ASP A 237 13.12 10.91 0.25
CA ASP A 237 12.56 9.99 -0.71
C ASP A 237 11.71 8.92 0.01
N ASP A 238 10.60 8.51 -0.60
CA ASP A 238 10.02 7.21 -0.38
C ASP A 238 10.92 6.15 -1.04
N GLU A 239 10.96 4.92 -0.51
CA GLU A 239 12.05 4.00 -0.79
C GLU A 239 11.58 2.68 -1.40
N VAL A 240 12.42 2.11 -2.26
CA VAL A 240 12.43 0.67 -2.54
C VAL A 240 13.60 0.06 -1.77
N ASN A 241 13.30 -0.89 -0.90
CA ASN A 241 14.29 -1.57 -0.07
C ASN A 241 14.45 -3.03 -0.48
N LEU A 242 15.69 -3.49 -0.72
CA LEU A 242 16.00 -4.91 -0.76
C LEU A 242 16.11 -5.42 0.67
N ILE A 243 15.03 -6.04 1.16
CA ILE A 243 14.88 -6.41 2.57
C ILE A 243 15.61 -7.73 2.86
N ARG A 244 16.57 -7.68 3.79
CA ARG A 244 17.40 -8.81 4.21
C ARG A 244 17.22 -9.12 5.68
N GLU A 245 17.37 -10.39 6.03
CA GLU A 245 17.33 -10.84 7.42
C GLU A 245 18.39 -10.12 8.26
N GLY A 246 17.96 -9.56 9.40
CA GLY A 246 18.80 -8.78 10.30
C GLY A 246 19.12 -7.36 9.83
N GLY A 247 18.60 -6.93 8.67
CA GLY A 247 18.78 -5.57 8.16
C GLY A 247 18.07 -4.52 9.01
N HIS A 248 18.68 -3.33 9.12
CA HIS A 248 18.07 -2.14 9.71
C HIS A 248 18.10 -1.00 8.68
N TYR A 249 16.94 -0.45 8.33
CA TYR A 249 16.73 0.46 7.19
C TYR A 249 16.69 1.94 7.58
N GLY A 250 17.13 2.29 8.78
CA GLY A 250 17.44 3.66 9.21
C GLY A 250 16.41 4.30 10.12
N TRP A 251 15.12 4.16 9.85
CA TRP A 251 14.10 4.81 10.67
C TRP A 251 14.19 4.42 12.15
N PRO A 252 14.03 5.35 13.11
CA PRO A 252 13.68 6.76 12.93
C PRO A 252 14.87 7.73 12.80
N PHE A 253 16.08 7.25 12.64
CA PHE A 253 17.31 8.04 12.74
C PHE A 253 17.83 8.57 11.39
N VAL A 254 17.59 7.80 10.34
CA VAL A 254 18.05 8.09 8.97
C VAL A 254 16.89 7.78 8.02
N HIS A 255 16.69 8.59 7.00
CA HIS A 255 15.63 8.50 6.02
C HIS A 255 16.20 8.62 4.61
N GLY A 256 15.57 7.96 3.62
CA GLY A 256 16.00 8.05 2.23
C GLY A 256 17.49 7.77 2.08
N ARG A 257 18.13 8.54 1.20
CA ARG A 257 19.58 8.45 0.99
C ARG A 257 20.33 9.30 2.02
N ASP A 258 20.62 8.72 3.18
CA ASP A 258 21.46 9.31 4.25
C ASP A 258 20.94 10.62 4.84
N VAL A 259 19.63 10.89 4.77
CA VAL A 259 19.03 12.06 5.42
C VAL A 259 18.91 11.80 6.92
N MET A 260 19.74 12.48 7.70
CA MET A 260 19.71 12.37 9.16
C MET A 260 18.46 13.03 9.72
N ASP A 261 17.74 12.32 10.58
CA ASP A 261 16.58 12.88 11.29
C ASP A 261 17.00 14.09 12.14
N PRO A 262 16.36 15.26 11.98
CA PRO A 262 16.77 16.47 12.69
C PRO A 262 16.60 16.37 14.22
N ASP A 263 15.64 15.56 14.68
CA ASP A 263 15.29 15.46 16.09
C ASP A 263 15.90 14.23 16.76
N LEU A 264 16.07 13.12 16.03
CA LEU A 264 16.40 11.81 16.57
C LEU A 264 17.78 11.28 16.19
N ALA A 265 18.43 11.85 15.16
CA ALA A 265 19.73 11.34 14.71
C ALA A 265 20.80 11.29 15.81
N ALA A 266 20.77 12.24 16.75
CA ALA A 266 21.68 12.24 17.91
C ALA A 266 21.49 11.05 18.86
N SER A 267 20.31 10.40 18.80
CA SER A 267 20.00 9.21 19.61
C SER A 267 20.46 7.91 18.94
N LYS A 268 21.04 7.97 17.72
CA LYS A 268 21.53 6.80 16.99
C LYS A 268 22.58 6.06 17.81
N LEU A 269 22.37 4.78 18.01
CA LEU A 269 23.36 3.93 18.68
C LEU A 269 24.64 3.86 17.83
N ALA A 270 25.79 4.05 18.44
CA ALA A 270 27.09 4.05 17.75
C ALA A 270 27.40 2.74 16.99
N SER A 271 26.72 1.64 17.34
CA SER A 271 26.84 0.32 16.71
C SER A 271 25.80 0.03 15.63
N LEU A 272 24.86 0.96 15.36
CA LEU A 272 23.83 0.73 14.37
C LEU A 272 24.39 0.85 12.95
N THR A 273 24.34 -0.25 12.21
CA THR A 273 24.64 -0.26 10.77
C THR A 273 23.33 -0.13 10.01
N VAL A 274 23.20 0.96 9.24
CA VAL A 274 22.03 1.19 8.39
C VAL A 274 22.25 0.53 7.02
N THR A 275 21.29 -0.25 6.59
CA THR A 275 21.25 -0.78 5.22
C THR A 275 20.69 0.32 4.31
N ALA A 276 21.45 0.69 3.28
CA ALA A 276 21.00 1.69 2.33
C ALA A 276 19.78 1.20 1.52
N MET A 277 18.89 2.13 1.17
CA MET A 277 17.80 1.85 0.24
C MET A 277 18.33 1.37 -1.12
N ALA A 278 17.59 0.51 -1.80
CA ALA A 278 17.93 0.05 -3.14
C ALA A 278 17.64 1.13 -4.20
N HIS A 279 16.54 1.87 -4.05
CA HIS A 279 16.13 2.92 -4.99
C HIS A 279 15.24 3.95 -4.28
N GLY A 280 15.35 5.23 -4.67
CA GLY A 280 14.45 6.30 -4.22
C GLY A 280 13.39 6.57 -5.27
N LEU A 281 12.13 6.62 -4.83
CA LEU A 281 10.96 6.90 -5.67
C LEU A 281 10.62 8.40 -5.76
N GLY A 282 11.42 9.24 -5.06
CA GLY A 282 11.08 10.64 -4.81
C GLY A 282 10.22 10.81 -3.55
N ALA A 283 10.12 12.06 -3.08
CA ALA A 283 9.48 12.36 -1.81
C ALA A 283 7.95 12.37 -1.92
N HIS A 284 7.30 11.77 -0.92
CA HIS A 284 5.85 11.81 -0.70
C HIS A 284 4.99 11.15 -1.79
N VAL A 285 5.52 10.24 -2.60
CA VAL A 285 4.72 9.51 -3.59
C VAL A 285 3.80 8.48 -2.96
N ALA A 286 4.04 8.12 -1.68
CA ALA A 286 3.28 7.19 -0.86
C ALA A 286 3.07 5.82 -1.53
N PRO A 287 4.14 5.04 -1.77
CA PRO A 287 4.02 3.75 -2.43
C PRO A 287 3.34 2.73 -1.51
N LEU A 288 2.28 2.08 -1.99
CA LEU A 288 1.49 1.13 -1.20
C LEU A 288 1.61 -0.32 -1.65
N SER A 289 2.02 -0.56 -2.91
CA SER A 289 2.20 -1.91 -3.44
C SER A 289 3.42 -1.96 -4.35
N ILE A 290 4.09 -3.09 -4.33
CA ILE A 290 5.07 -3.53 -5.33
C ILE A 290 4.69 -4.94 -5.76
N THR A 291 4.61 -5.18 -7.08
CA THR A 291 4.26 -6.48 -7.65
C THR A 291 5.18 -6.78 -8.82
N PHE A 292 5.96 -7.84 -8.71
CA PHE A 292 6.79 -8.32 -9.81
C PHE A 292 5.93 -9.00 -10.87
N LEU A 293 6.12 -8.63 -12.12
CA LEU A 293 5.40 -9.19 -13.27
C LEU A 293 5.99 -10.56 -13.66
N ARG A 294 5.12 -11.54 -13.88
CA ARG A 294 5.46 -12.95 -14.13
C ARG A 294 4.76 -13.54 -15.35
N HIS A 295 3.61 -12.99 -15.71
CA HIS A 295 2.66 -13.58 -16.65
C HIS A 295 2.42 -12.71 -17.89
N GLN A 296 3.21 -11.67 -18.09
CA GLN A 296 3.06 -10.80 -19.24
C GLN A 296 3.41 -11.55 -20.53
N ALA A 297 2.55 -11.41 -21.53
CA ALA A 297 2.79 -12.00 -22.83
C ALA A 297 3.95 -11.31 -23.59
N ASP A 298 4.17 -10.02 -23.34
CA ASP A 298 5.44 -9.37 -23.64
C ASP A 298 6.44 -9.74 -22.55
N ARG A 299 7.31 -10.68 -22.88
CA ARG A 299 8.29 -11.21 -21.93
C ARG A 299 9.32 -10.18 -21.45
N SER A 300 9.48 -9.06 -22.15
CA SER A 300 10.36 -7.97 -21.71
C SER A 300 9.86 -7.25 -20.45
N LEU A 301 8.59 -7.43 -20.12
CA LEU A 301 7.98 -6.91 -18.90
C LEU A 301 8.15 -7.84 -17.69
N ASN A 302 8.33 -9.15 -17.92
CA ASN A 302 8.51 -10.12 -16.84
C ASN A 302 9.85 -9.89 -16.12
N GLY A 303 9.84 -10.03 -14.79
CA GLY A 303 10.99 -9.70 -13.95
C GLY A 303 11.08 -8.22 -13.55
N SER A 304 10.38 -7.31 -14.26
CA SER A 304 10.16 -5.94 -13.75
C SER A 304 9.08 -5.92 -12.66
N ALA A 305 9.01 -4.85 -11.88
CA ALA A 305 7.97 -4.67 -10.90
C ALA A 305 7.13 -3.43 -11.19
N LEU A 306 5.83 -3.48 -10.85
CA LEU A 306 4.99 -2.28 -10.81
C LEU A 306 4.85 -1.81 -9.37
N VAL A 307 4.96 -0.50 -9.16
CA VAL A 307 4.74 0.18 -7.88
C VAL A 307 3.49 1.05 -8.00
N ALA A 308 2.57 0.90 -7.05
CA ALA A 308 1.42 1.79 -6.92
C ALA A 308 1.78 2.98 -6.02
N GLU A 309 1.96 4.14 -6.61
CA GLU A 309 2.17 5.40 -5.92
C GLU A 309 0.80 6.03 -5.62
N HIS A 310 0.36 5.91 -4.38
CA HIS A 310 -0.96 6.38 -3.92
C HIS A 310 -1.11 7.90 -3.97
N GLY A 311 0.02 8.61 -3.87
CA GLY A 311 0.11 10.05 -4.01
C GLY A 311 0.15 10.82 -2.69
N SER A 312 0.76 11.98 -2.78
CA SER A 312 1.15 12.84 -1.67
C SER A 312 -0.03 13.43 -0.89
N TRP A 313 0.24 13.77 0.37
CA TRP A 313 -0.65 14.59 1.19
C TRP A 313 0.10 15.76 1.86
N ASN A 314 1.40 15.61 2.10
CA ASN A 314 2.25 16.54 2.85
C ASN A 314 3.29 17.19 1.92
N ARG A 315 2.84 17.90 0.89
CA ARG A 315 3.66 18.76 0.03
C ARG A 315 2.79 19.82 -0.66
N ASN A 316 3.43 20.87 -1.21
CA ASN A 316 2.72 21.96 -1.88
C ASN A 316 2.12 21.49 -3.22
N GLU A 317 2.91 20.90 -4.08
CA GLU A 317 2.47 20.33 -5.36
C GLU A 317 2.30 18.81 -5.21
N LYS A 318 1.25 18.25 -5.79
CA LYS A 318 0.98 16.81 -5.74
C LYS A 318 2.07 15.99 -6.44
N SER A 319 2.36 14.81 -5.91
CA SER A 319 3.32 13.86 -6.47
C SER A 319 2.82 12.43 -6.29
N GLY A 320 3.22 11.51 -7.16
CA GLY A 320 2.70 10.15 -7.20
C GLY A 320 1.41 10.05 -8.00
N TYR A 321 0.37 9.38 -7.48
CA TYR A 321 -0.93 9.15 -8.15
C TYR A 321 -0.80 8.43 -9.49
N ARG A 322 0.03 7.37 -9.53
CA ARG A 322 0.37 6.66 -10.78
C ARG A 322 0.87 5.25 -10.49
N LEU A 323 1.09 4.47 -11.53
CA LEU A 323 1.89 3.25 -11.45
C LEU A 323 3.22 3.50 -12.13
N MET A 324 4.31 3.14 -11.42
CA MET A 324 5.67 3.16 -11.95
C MET A 324 6.12 1.74 -12.24
N ARG A 325 6.83 1.53 -13.35
CA ARG A 325 7.53 0.29 -13.64
C ARG A 325 8.98 0.41 -13.23
N LEU A 326 9.45 -0.56 -12.45
CA LEU A 326 10.85 -0.69 -12.07
C LEU A 326 11.51 -1.82 -12.87
N THR A 327 12.65 -1.54 -13.45
CA THR A 327 13.50 -2.52 -14.13
C THR A 327 14.74 -2.81 -13.29
N PHE A 328 15.24 -4.05 -13.34
CA PHE A 328 16.32 -4.50 -12.48
C PHE A 328 17.51 -5.00 -13.34
N GLU A 329 18.63 -4.29 -13.29
CA GLU A 329 19.88 -4.68 -13.97
C GLU A 329 21.00 -4.80 -12.92
N GLY A 330 21.16 -5.99 -12.35
CA GLY A 330 22.03 -6.21 -11.19
C GLY A 330 21.55 -5.43 -9.97
N GLU A 331 22.37 -4.49 -9.47
CA GLU A 331 22.01 -3.61 -8.35
C GLU A 331 21.36 -2.28 -8.80
N THR A 332 21.30 -2.03 -10.10
CA THR A 332 20.71 -0.82 -10.65
C THR A 332 19.21 -1.02 -10.86
N ILE A 333 18.41 -0.08 -10.37
CA ILE A 333 16.97 -0.04 -10.59
C ILE A 333 16.67 1.19 -11.46
N GLY A 334 16.10 0.95 -12.65
CA GLY A 334 15.55 1.97 -13.51
C GLY A 334 14.05 2.14 -13.25
N GLU A 335 13.50 3.31 -13.54
CA GLU A 335 12.06 3.58 -13.40
C GLU A 335 11.48 4.24 -14.65
N GLU A 336 10.23 3.90 -14.96
CA GLU A 336 9.45 4.53 -16.02
C GLU A 336 7.96 4.55 -15.66
N GLU A 337 7.22 5.48 -16.23
CA GLU A 337 5.78 5.57 -16.02
C GLU A 337 5.05 4.40 -16.71
N PHE A 338 4.13 3.74 -16.00
CA PHE A 338 3.30 2.67 -16.55
C PHE A 338 1.83 3.09 -16.70
N LEU A 339 1.24 3.66 -15.64
CA LEU A 339 -0.10 4.23 -15.71
C LEU A 339 -0.08 5.64 -15.13
N THR A 340 -0.54 6.62 -15.90
CA THR A 340 -0.60 8.02 -15.49
C THR A 340 -1.98 8.62 -15.72
N GLY A 341 -2.18 9.85 -15.25
CA GLY A 341 -3.42 10.62 -15.43
C GLY A 341 -4.38 10.57 -14.25
N CYS A 342 -4.06 9.86 -13.16
CA CYS A 342 -4.85 9.94 -11.92
C CYS A 342 -4.82 11.34 -11.30
N GLU A 343 -3.72 12.05 -11.48
CA GLU A 343 -3.57 13.46 -11.11
C GLU A 343 -3.22 14.28 -12.35
N ALA A 344 -3.81 15.47 -12.50
CA ALA A 344 -3.41 16.49 -13.45
C ALA A 344 -3.85 17.86 -12.95
N ASN A 345 -2.92 18.83 -12.96
CA ASN A 345 -3.17 20.22 -12.52
C ASN A 345 -3.76 20.30 -11.11
N GLU A 346 -3.26 19.51 -10.17
CA GLU A 346 -3.70 19.41 -8.78
C GLU A 346 -5.09 18.74 -8.61
N GLU A 347 -5.73 18.29 -9.68
CA GLU A 347 -6.99 17.56 -9.62
C GLU A 347 -6.75 16.04 -9.65
N VAL A 348 -7.21 15.34 -8.62
CA VAL A 348 -7.06 13.89 -8.46
C VAL A 348 -8.36 13.18 -8.84
N ILE A 349 -8.27 12.16 -9.68
CA ILE A 349 -9.40 11.32 -10.10
C ILE A 349 -9.25 9.84 -9.71
N CYS A 350 -8.07 9.39 -9.30
CA CYS A 350 -7.81 8.05 -8.78
C CYS A 350 -6.57 8.03 -7.86
N ARG A 351 -6.52 7.05 -6.96
CA ARG A 351 -5.39 6.80 -6.06
C ARG A 351 -5.11 5.30 -5.99
N PRO A 352 -4.14 4.79 -6.78
CA PRO A 352 -3.85 3.36 -6.82
C PRO A 352 -3.30 2.86 -5.50
N VAL A 353 -3.71 1.65 -5.10
CA VAL A 353 -3.31 1.01 -3.85
C VAL A 353 -2.58 -0.30 -4.09
N ASP A 354 -3.25 -1.27 -4.69
CA ASP A 354 -2.69 -2.60 -4.93
C ASP A 354 -2.69 -2.95 -6.41
N ILE A 355 -1.76 -3.80 -6.80
CA ILE A 355 -1.62 -4.33 -8.15
C ILE A 355 -1.60 -5.84 -8.06
N LEU A 356 -2.57 -6.48 -8.69
CA LEU A 356 -2.67 -7.93 -8.82
C LEU A 356 -2.49 -8.32 -10.29
N GLU A 357 -1.51 -9.16 -10.58
CA GLU A 357 -1.33 -9.76 -11.90
C GLU A 357 -2.07 -11.11 -11.98
N ALA A 358 -3.00 -11.21 -12.92
CA ALA A 358 -3.70 -12.45 -13.21
C ALA A 358 -2.82 -13.41 -14.04
N PRO A 359 -3.14 -14.73 -14.08
CA PRO A 359 -2.36 -15.71 -14.84
C PRO A 359 -2.32 -15.47 -16.36
N ASP A 360 -3.24 -14.70 -16.91
CA ASP A 360 -3.28 -14.30 -18.33
C ASP A 360 -2.51 -12.99 -18.60
N GLY A 361 -1.90 -12.40 -17.58
CA GLY A 361 -1.17 -11.14 -17.64
C GLY A 361 -2.05 -9.89 -17.47
N THR A 362 -3.36 -10.04 -17.28
CA THR A 362 -4.24 -8.93 -16.92
C THR A 362 -3.86 -8.39 -15.55
N LEU A 363 -3.80 -7.06 -15.42
CA LEU A 363 -3.56 -6.39 -14.16
C LEU A 363 -4.87 -5.85 -13.58
N PHE A 364 -5.07 -6.06 -12.30
CA PHE A 364 -6.12 -5.41 -11.52
C PHE A 364 -5.48 -4.41 -10.57
N VAL A 365 -6.07 -3.20 -10.50
CA VAL A 365 -5.56 -2.12 -9.64
C VAL A 365 -6.68 -1.64 -8.73
N SER A 366 -6.51 -1.76 -7.44
CA SER A 366 -7.48 -1.20 -6.48
C SER A 366 -7.25 0.29 -6.26
N ASP A 367 -8.34 1.00 -5.99
CA ASP A 367 -8.36 2.44 -5.72
C ASP A 367 -9.30 2.72 -4.54
N ASP A 368 -8.74 3.14 -3.41
CA ASP A 368 -9.50 3.41 -2.18
C ASP A 368 -10.10 4.82 -2.13
N TYR A 369 -9.77 5.66 -3.10
CA TYR A 369 -10.31 7.01 -3.21
C TYR A 369 -11.68 7.02 -3.90
N THR A 370 -11.81 6.28 -5.00
CA THR A 370 -13.04 6.19 -5.77
C THR A 370 -13.86 4.94 -5.43
N GLY A 371 -13.28 3.99 -4.70
CA GLY A 371 -13.94 2.75 -4.34
C GLY A 371 -14.02 1.75 -5.49
N ALA A 372 -13.00 1.72 -6.33
CA ALA A 372 -13.00 0.94 -7.56
C ALA A 372 -11.88 -0.10 -7.62
N VAL A 373 -12.03 -1.04 -8.54
CA VAL A 373 -10.97 -1.85 -9.11
C VAL A 373 -10.93 -1.59 -10.61
N TYR A 374 -9.76 -1.29 -11.11
CA TYR A 374 -9.48 -1.11 -12.53
C TYR A 374 -8.92 -2.38 -13.14
N ARG A 375 -9.15 -2.57 -14.44
CA ARG A 375 -8.53 -3.59 -15.25
C ARG A 375 -7.60 -2.94 -16.26
N VAL A 376 -6.36 -3.38 -16.32
CA VAL A 376 -5.37 -3.01 -17.31
C VAL A 376 -4.95 -4.29 -18.02
N GLY A 377 -5.41 -4.49 -19.21
CA GLY A 377 -5.17 -5.69 -19.99
C GLY A 377 -4.72 -5.36 -21.41
N ARG A 378 -4.48 -6.38 -22.23
CA ARG A 378 -4.17 -6.13 -23.64
C ARG A 378 -5.36 -5.47 -24.35
N GLY A 379 -5.05 -4.41 -25.09
CA GLY A 379 -5.98 -3.85 -26.05
C GLY A 379 -6.24 -4.87 -27.15
N GLY A 380 -7.53 -5.09 -27.47
CA GLY A 380 -7.95 -5.96 -28.54
C GLY A 380 -7.62 -5.39 -29.93
#